data_28b0f7ea500443ff3d26b34c429716cb
#
_entry.id   28b0f7ea500443ff3d26b34c429716cb
#
_cell.length_a   1.000
_cell.length_b   1.000
_cell.length_c   1.000
_cell.angle_alpha   90.00
_cell.angle_beta   90.00
_cell.angle_gamma   90.00
#
_symmetry.space_group_name_H-M   'P 1'
#
loop_
_entity.id
_entity.type
_entity.pdbx_description
1 polymer ?
#
loop_
_entity_poly.entity_id
_entity_poly.type
_entity_poly.pdbx_seq_one_letter_code
_entity_poly.pdbx_strand_id
1 'polypeptide(L)'
;MAGIQRDAAVAAFAHIFPPERYPFPLEDVRRRWVDALADPEMTVVVAEENGAEAGAAGFRDEWLDALYVVPAFWGTGIGPQLHDFVLDGLRERGSSRCHLWVLEGNERARRFYERRGWRLNGESRLVPFPPNPIDVGYTIEL
;
A
#
# COMPACT_ATOMS: atom_id res chain seq x y z
N MET A 1 8.97 1.26 -9.12
CA MET A 1 7.85 0.91 -8.22
C MET A 1 8.05 -0.43 -7.52
N ALA A 2 8.37 -1.51 -8.21
CA ALA A 2 8.66 -2.78 -7.55
C ALA A 2 9.80 -2.69 -6.53
N GLY A 3 10.83 -1.90 -6.82
CA GLY A 3 11.91 -1.62 -5.88
C GLY A 3 11.45 -0.85 -4.64
N ILE A 4 10.59 0.13 -4.82
CA ILE A 4 9.98 0.88 -3.70
C ILE A 4 9.18 -0.07 -2.81
N GLN A 5 8.36 -0.90 -3.41
CA GLN A 5 7.56 -1.88 -2.67
C GLN A 5 8.45 -2.88 -1.95
N ARG A 6 9.50 -3.40 -2.62
CA ARG A 6 10.45 -4.31 -2.01
C ARG A 6 11.10 -3.70 -0.76
N ASP A 7 11.65 -2.50 -0.90
CA ASP A 7 12.39 -1.85 0.18
C ASP A 7 11.47 -1.56 1.38
N ALA A 8 10.26 -1.07 1.10
CA ALA A 8 9.27 -0.85 2.13
C ALA A 8 8.79 -2.15 2.78
N ALA A 9 8.50 -3.18 1.97
CA ALA A 9 7.96 -4.44 2.46
C ALA A 9 9.00 -5.24 3.27
N VAL A 10 10.23 -5.33 2.81
CA VAL A 10 11.29 -6.04 3.54
C VAL A 10 11.51 -5.41 4.91
N ALA A 11 11.53 -4.09 4.99
CA ALA A 11 11.69 -3.40 6.27
C ALA A 11 10.47 -3.57 7.20
N ALA A 12 9.26 -3.49 6.65
CA ALA A 12 8.03 -3.53 7.43
C ALA A 12 7.60 -4.95 7.83
N PHE A 13 7.92 -5.96 7.00
CA PHE A 13 7.37 -7.31 7.11
C PHE A 13 8.40 -8.38 7.46
N ALA A 14 9.62 -8.01 7.84
CA ALA A 14 10.67 -8.97 8.19
C ALA A 14 10.23 -9.94 9.30
N HIS A 15 9.37 -9.52 10.20
CA HIS A 15 8.83 -10.35 11.29
C HIS A 15 7.73 -11.33 10.80
N ILE A 16 7.10 -11.06 9.65
CA ILE A 16 6.07 -11.92 9.05
C ILE A 16 6.67 -12.78 7.94
N PHE A 17 7.51 -12.16 7.09
CA PHE A 17 8.21 -12.79 5.99
C PHE A 17 9.73 -12.63 6.18
N PRO A 18 10.38 -13.43 7.08
CA PRO A 18 11.82 -13.37 7.21
C PRO A 18 12.50 -13.55 5.85
N PRO A 19 13.33 -12.58 5.37
CA PRO A 19 13.89 -12.61 4.02
C PRO A 19 14.71 -13.87 3.69
N GLU A 20 15.34 -14.46 4.69
CA GLU A 20 16.13 -15.69 4.55
C GLU A 20 15.27 -16.93 4.29
N ARG A 21 14.00 -16.93 4.69
CA ARG A 21 13.05 -18.04 4.45
C ARG A 21 12.04 -17.73 3.36
N TYR A 22 11.66 -16.47 3.25
CA TYR A 22 10.64 -15.98 2.33
C TYR A 22 11.18 -14.75 1.59
N PRO A 23 12.05 -14.95 0.59
CA PRO A 23 12.59 -13.83 -0.19
C PRO A 23 11.48 -13.07 -0.89
N PHE A 24 11.66 -11.77 -0.99
CA PHE A 24 10.66 -10.91 -1.63
C PHE A 24 10.46 -11.33 -3.10
N PRO A 25 9.21 -11.59 -3.54
CA PRO A 25 8.91 -12.08 -4.90
C PRO A 25 8.96 -10.93 -5.93
N LEU A 26 10.16 -10.39 -6.18
CA LEU A 26 10.37 -9.17 -6.96
C LEU A 26 9.79 -9.27 -8.38
N GLU A 27 9.96 -10.40 -9.06
CA GLU A 27 9.48 -10.57 -10.44
C GLU A 27 7.94 -10.61 -10.51
N ASP A 28 7.29 -11.26 -9.54
CA ASP A 28 5.84 -11.30 -9.46
C ASP A 28 5.27 -9.93 -9.15
N VAL A 29 5.91 -9.18 -8.25
CA VAL A 29 5.54 -7.81 -7.91
C VAL A 29 5.77 -6.88 -9.09
N ARG A 30 6.89 -7.03 -9.79
CA ARG A 30 7.17 -6.25 -11.02
C ARG A 30 6.08 -6.46 -12.06
N ARG A 31 5.67 -7.71 -12.29
CA ARG A 31 4.59 -8.04 -13.23
C ARG A 31 3.28 -7.36 -12.84
N ARG A 32 2.92 -7.41 -11.56
CA ARG A 32 1.71 -6.73 -11.06
C ARG A 32 1.74 -5.23 -11.32
N TRP A 33 2.90 -4.57 -11.15
CA TRP A 33 3.03 -3.15 -11.45
C TRP A 33 2.92 -2.86 -12.95
N VAL A 34 3.49 -3.72 -13.80
CA VAL A 34 3.34 -3.61 -15.26
C VAL A 34 1.86 -3.71 -15.65
N ASP A 35 1.15 -4.68 -15.10
CA ASP A 35 -0.28 -4.87 -15.35
C ASP A 35 -1.10 -3.66 -14.84
N ALA A 36 -0.77 -3.16 -13.65
CA ALA A 36 -1.43 -1.98 -13.08
C ALA A 36 -1.21 -0.72 -13.94
N LEU A 37 0.00 -0.52 -14.44
CA LEU A 37 0.31 0.63 -15.31
C LEU A 37 -0.35 0.52 -16.69
N ALA A 38 -0.65 -0.69 -17.15
CA ALA A 38 -1.37 -0.94 -18.40
C ALA A 38 -2.89 -0.82 -18.25
N ASP A 39 -3.42 -0.86 -17.02
CA ASP A 39 -4.84 -0.75 -16.73
C ASP A 39 -5.28 0.72 -16.75
N PRO A 40 -6.17 1.12 -17.69
CA PRO A 40 -6.62 2.52 -17.79
C PRO A 40 -7.44 3.00 -16.59
N GLU A 41 -7.99 2.06 -15.79
CA GLU A 41 -8.75 2.39 -14.58
C GLU A 41 -7.84 2.62 -13.36
N MET A 42 -6.60 2.14 -13.40
CA MET A 42 -5.64 2.29 -12.32
C MET A 42 -4.92 3.63 -12.41
N THR A 43 -4.92 4.38 -11.31
CA THR A 43 -4.07 5.55 -11.16
C THR A 43 -2.88 5.17 -10.29
N VAL A 44 -1.68 5.44 -10.79
CA VAL A 44 -0.44 5.23 -10.05
C VAL A 44 0.26 6.59 -9.90
N VAL A 45 0.67 6.90 -8.69
CA VAL A 45 1.41 8.12 -8.37
C VAL A 45 2.72 7.76 -7.67
N VAL A 46 3.78 8.46 -8.05
CA VAL A 46 5.10 8.33 -7.43
C VAL A 46 5.47 9.65 -6.76
N ALA A 47 5.87 9.59 -5.50
CA ALA A 47 6.40 10.73 -4.79
C ALA A 47 7.93 10.76 -4.94
N GLU A 48 8.44 11.93 -5.32
CA GLU A 48 9.87 12.18 -5.42
C GLU A 48 10.28 13.26 -4.40
N GLU A 49 11.44 13.09 -3.81
CA GLU A 49 12.04 14.08 -2.93
C GLU A 49 13.53 14.17 -3.21
N ASN A 50 14.01 15.38 -3.48
CA ASN A 50 15.41 15.66 -3.83
C ASN A 50 15.93 14.78 -4.99
N GLY A 51 15.09 14.51 -5.99
CA GLY A 51 15.43 13.69 -7.15
C GLY A 51 15.40 12.18 -6.92
N ALA A 52 15.00 11.73 -5.73
CA ALA A 52 14.86 10.30 -5.40
C ALA A 52 13.40 9.89 -5.28
N GLU A 53 13.08 8.70 -5.75
CA GLU A 53 11.76 8.10 -5.55
C GLU A 53 11.57 7.73 -4.08
N ALA A 54 10.66 8.40 -3.41
CA ALA A 54 10.42 8.25 -1.98
C ALA A 54 9.25 7.32 -1.64
N GLY A 55 8.30 7.17 -2.54
CA GLY A 55 7.14 6.33 -2.32
C GLY A 55 6.25 6.26 -3.55
N ALA A 56 5.25 5.38 -3.49
CA ALA A 56 4.27 5.21 -4.55
C ALA A 56 2.91 4.80 -3.97
N ALA A 57 1.85 5.16 -4.67
CA ALA A 57 0.50 4.70 -4.40
C ALA A 57 -0.21 4.31 -5.68
N GLY A 58 -1.13 3.36 -5.57
CA GLY A 58 -2.00 2.93 -6.66
C GLY A 58 -3.43 2.80 -6.20
N PHE A 59 -4.38 3.32 -6.97
CA PHE A 59 -5.80 3.24 -6.63
C PHE A 59 -6.67 3.16 -7.88
N ARG A 60 -7.81 2.52 -7.74
CA ARG A 60 -8.87 2.45 -8.76
C ARG A 60 -10.20 2.18 -8.07
N ASP A 61 -11.28 2.60 -8.73
CA ASP A 61 -12.63 2.48 -8.18
C ASP A 61 -12.69 3.02 -6.76
N GLU A 62 -13.07 2.21 -5.79
CA GLU A 62 -13.12 2.55 -4.36
C GLU A 62 -11.95 1.91 -3.58
N TRP A 63 -10.86 1.52 -4.25
CA TRP A 63 -9.77 0.77 -3.64
C TRP A 63 -8.44 1.52 -3.65
N LEU A 64 -7.81 1.61 -2.49
CA LEU A 64 -6.39 1.90 -2.35
C LEU A 64 -5.64 0.57 -2.43
N ASP A 65 -5.08 0.27 -3.62
CA ASP A 65 -4.42 -1.02 -3.87
C ASP A 65 -2.98 -1.06 -3.37
N ALA A 66 -2.32 0.08 -3.32
CA ALA A 66 -0.91 0.16 -2.93
C ALA A 66 -0.59 1.51 -2.30
N LEU A 67 0.18 1.50 -1.22
CA LEU A 67 0.78 2.68 -0.60
C LEU A 67 2.09 2.24 0.06
N TYR A 68 3.20 2.64 -0.54
CA TYR A 68 4.54 2.27 -0.07
C TYR A 68 5.43 3.49 0.05
N VAL A 69 6.17 3.58 1.14
CA VAL A 69 7.18 4.62 1.36
C VAL A 69 8.51 3.93 1.65
N VAL A 70 9.55 4.36 0.95
CA VAL A 70 10.91 3.86 1.17
C VAL A 70 11.33 4.18 2.61
N PRO A 71 11.92 3.24 3.36
CA PRO A 71 12.26 3.44 4.77
C PRO A 71 13.05 4.71 5.08
N ALA A 72 13.96 5.12 4.20
CA ALA A 72 14.72 6.36 4.36
C ALA A 72 13.85 7.62 4.44
N PHE A 73 12.62 7.55 3.97
CA PHE A 73 11.66 8.67 3.96
C PHE A 73 10.51 8.49 4.95
N TRP A 74 10.59 7.49 5.82
CA TRP A 74 9.61 7.34 6.89
C TRP A 74 9.65 8.53 7.84
N GLY A 75 8.48 9.01 8.24
CA GLY A 75 8.38 10.17 9.14
C GLY A 75 8.65 11.52 8.48
N THR A 76 8.79 11.59 7.15
CA THR A 76 9.05 12.83 6.41
C THR A 76 7.80 13.49 5.81
N GLY A 77 6.61 12.88 5.98
CA GLY A 77 5.35 13.39 5.43
C GLY A 77 4.96 12.81 4.06
N ILE A 78 5.78 11.95 3.46
CA ILE A 78 5.50 11.33 2.15
C ILE A 78 4.25 10.43 2.22
N GLY A 79 4.14 9.59 3.24
CA GLY A 79 2.98 8.72 3.44
C GLY A 79 1.67 9.50 3.52
N PRO A 80 1.55 10.48 4.42
CA PRO A 80 0.39 11.37 4.47
C PRO A 80 0.06 12.06 3.17
N GLN A 81 1.05 12.58 2.44
CA GLN A 81 0.84 13.23 1.15
C GLN A 81 0.27 12.28 0.10
N LEU A 82 0.83 11.07 -0.03
CA LEU A 82 0.31 10.05 -0.93
C LEU A 82 -1.11 9.64 -0.56
N HIS A 83 -1.38 9.42 0.72
CA HIS A 83 -2.70 9.09 1.23
C HIS A 83 -3.73 10.15 0.87
N ASP A 84 -3.44 11.42 1.14
CA ASP A 84 -4.36 12.51 0.89
C ASP A 84 -4.60 12.70 -0.62
N PHE A 85 -3.56 12.53 -1.43
CA PHE A 85 -3.68 12.56 -2.89
C PHE A 85 -4.66 11.50 -3.39
N VAL A 86 -4.57 10.27 -2.88
CA VAL A 86 -5.48 9.18 -3.25
C VAL A 86 -6.91 9.50 -2.87
N LEU A 87 -7.15 9.93 -1.63
CA LEU A 87 -8.52 10.24 -1.17
C LEU A 87 -9.13 11.39 -1.94
N ASP A 88 -8.35 12.44 -2.23
CA ASP A 88 -8.82 13.56 -3.03
C ASP A 88 -9.16 13.12 -4.46
N GLY A 89 -8.32 12.29 -5.06
CA GLY A 89 -8.57 11.73 -6.38
C GLY A 89 -9.85 10.90 -6.45
N LEU A 90 -10.12 10.11 -5.42
CA LEU A 90 -11.34 9.32 -5.32
C LEU A 90 -12.57 10.20 -5.12
N ARG A 91 -12.49 11.24 -4.28
CA ARG A 91 -13.57 12.21 -4.10
C ARG A 91 -13.92 12.92 -5.41
N GLU A 92 -12.91 13.35 -6.16
CA GLU A 92 -13.10 13.99 -7.47
C GLU A 92 -13.82 13.09 -8.47
N ARG A 93 -13.67 11.78 -8.33
CA ARG A 93 -14.37 10.78 -9.15
C ARG A 93 -15.77 10.45 -8.65
N GLY A 94 -16.21 11.04 -7.55
CA GLY A 94 -17.52 10.82 -6.95
C GLY A 94 -17.62 9.60 -6.05
N SER A 95 -16.49 9.01 -5.65
CA SER A 95 -16.49 7.88 -4.69
C SER A 95 -16.92 8.37 -3.31
N SER A 96 -17.74 7.57 -2.63
CA SER A 96 -18.24 7.87 -1.27
C SER A 96 -17.45 7.19 -0.17
N ARG A 97 -16.62 6.23 -0.54
CA ARG A 97 -15.80 5.45 0.40
C ARG A 97 -14.57 4.91 -0.28
N CYS A 98 -13.61 4.46 0.51
CA CYS A 98 -12.42 3.76 0.03
C CYS A 98 -12.15 2.54 0.91
N HIS A 99 -11.66 1.47 0.30
CA HIS A 99 -11.30 0.23 0.96
C HIS A 99 -9.83 -0.08 0.76
N LEU A 100 -9.23 -0.83 1.68
CA LEU A 100 -7.89 -1.38 1.51
C LEU A 100 -7.74 -2.70 2.25
N TRP A 101 -6.72 -3.44 1.84
CA TRP A 101 -6.22 -4.60 2.56
C TRP A 101 -4.88 -4.25 3.21
N VAL A 102 -4.67 -4.71 4.44
CA VAL A 102 -3.40 -4.57 5.14
C VAL A 102 -3.12 -5.85 5.93
N LEU A 103 -1.86 -6.26 5.99
CA LEU A 103 -1.47 -7.41 6.81
C LEU A 103 -1.84 -7.17 8.27
N GLU A 104 -2.49 -8.15 8.90
CA GLU A 104 -2.90 -8.06 10.30
C GLU A 104 -1.73 -7.75 11.22
N GLY A 105 -0.55 -8.33 10.94
CA GLY A 105 0.66 -8.11 11.70
C GLY A 105 1.42 -6.82 11.36
N ASN A 106 0.98 -6.06 10.37
CA ASN A 106 1.59 -4.78 10.01
C ASN A 106 1.04 -3.66 10.89
N GLU A 107 1.44 -3.65 12.15
CA GLU A 107 0.96 -2.68 13.14
C GLU A 107 1.23 -1.24 12.75
N ARG A 108 2.36 -0.97 12.11
CA ARG A 108 2.74 0.37 11.68
C ARG A 108 1.72 0.94 10.68
N ALA A 109 1.39 0.19 9.63
CA ALA A 109 0.40 0.60 8.64
C ALA A 109 -1.00 0.70 9.25
N ARG A 110 -1.37 -0.26 10.08
CA ARG A 110 -2.67 -0.24 10.76
C ARG A 110 -2.85 1.02 11.60
N ARG A 111 -1.85 1.39 12.40
CA ARG A 111 -1.86 2.64 13.17
C ARG A 111 -1.92 3.88 12.27
N PHE A 112 -1.21 3.86 11.15
CA PHE A 112 -1.23 4.94 10.17
C PHE A 112 -2.66 5.18 9.66
N TYR A 113 -3.35 4.12 9.26
CA TYR A 113 -4.72 4.21 8.74
C TYR A 113 -5.72 4.57 9.85
N GLU A 114 -5.65 3.93 11.01
CA GLU A 114 -6.55 4.18 12.14
C GLU A 114 -6.49 5.63 12.61
N ARG A 115 -5.31 6.23 12.66
CA ARG A 115 -5.13 7.65 13.01
C ARG A 115 -5.79 8.60 11.98
N ARG A 116 -6.01 8.13 10.76
CA ARG A 116 -6.61 8.91 9.67
C ARG A 116 -8.10 8.62 9.45
N GLY A 117 -8.71 7.88 10.37
CA GLY A 117 -10.14 7.63 10.36
C GLY A 117 -10.57 6.35 9.66
N TRP A 118 -9.62 5.52 9.18
CA TRP A 118 -9.95 4.21 8.65
C TRP A 118 -10.37 3.27 9.77
N ARG A 119 -11.32 2.39 9.49
CA ARG A 119 -11.86 1.42 10.44
C ARG A 119 -11.87 0.03 9.86
N LEU A 120 -11.62 -0.97 10.70
CA LEU A 120 -11.81 -2.38 10.34
C LEU A 120 -13.23 -2.58 9.87
N ASN A 121 -13.38 -3.28 8.72
CA ASN A 121 -14.70 -3.56 8.16
C ASN A 121 -15.19 -4.99 8.41
N GLY A 122 -14.42 -5.80 9.13
CA GLY A 122 -14.74 -7.19 9.45
C GLY A 122 -14.31 -8.21 8.40
N GLU A 123 -13.80 -7.77 7.27
CA GLU A 123 -13.30 -8.67 6.22
C GLU A 123 -11.88 -9.10 6.47
N SER A 124 -11.55 -10.32 6.12
CA SER A 124 -10.20 -10.86 6.17
C SER A 124 -9.99 -11.86 5.04
N ARG A 125 -8.73 -12.09 4.68
CA ARG A 125 -8.35 -13.10 3.68
C ARG A 125 -6.94 -13.60 3.96
N LEU A 126 -6.61 -14.79 3.45
CA LEU A 126 -5.23 -15.30 3.47
C LEU A 126 -4.46 -14.68 2.31
N VAL A 127 -3.25 -14.23 2.59
CA VAL A 127 -2.30 -13.81 1.55
C VAL A 127 -1.83 -15.07 0.81
N PRO A 128 -1.82 -15.08 -0.54
CA PRO A 128 -1.49 -16.28 -1.32
C PRO A 128 0.01 -16.61 -1.39
N PHE A 129 0.81 -16.05 -0.50
CA PHE A 129 2.25 -16.32 -0.40
C PHE A 129 2.60 -16.88 0.97
N PRO A 130 3.40 -17.99 1.04
CA PRO A 130 3.82 -18.54 2.33
C PRO A 130 4.53 -17.48 3.20
N PRO A 131 4.29 -17.43 4.51
CA PRO A 131 3.52 -18.35 5.35
C PRO A 131 1.99 -18.13 5.34
N ASN A 132 1.45 -17.49 4.34
CA ASN A 132 0.02 -17.22 4.17
C ASN A 132 -0.56 -16.41 5.34
N PRO A 133 -0.01 -15.25 5.66
CA PRO A 133 -0.53 -14.41 6.73
C PRO A 133 -1.93 -13.89 6.37
N ILE A 134 -2.58 -13.29 7.36
CA ILE A 134 -3.93 -12.73 7.19
C ILE A 134 -3.83 -11.26 6.80
N ASP A 135 -4.55 -10.87 5.73
CA ASP A 135 -4.93 -9.49 5.46
C ASP A 135 -6.25 -9.18 6.16
N VAL A 136 -6.36 -7.99 6.70
CA VAL A 136 -7.60 -7.45 7.24
C VAL A 136 -8.05 -6.24 6.41
N GLY A 137 -9.37 -6.11 6.26
CA GLY A 137 -9.98 -5.02 5.49
C GLY A 137 -10.22 -3.78 6.33
N TYR A 138 -9.93 -2.63 5.76
CA TYR A 138 -10.25 -1.31 6.30
C TYR A 138 -11.08 -0.51 5.31
N THR A 139 -11.94 0.34 5.84
CA THR A 139 -12.79 1.25 5.06
C THR A 139 -12.76 2.64 5.67
N ILE A 140 -12.80 3.66 4.82
CA ILE A 140 -12.99 5.05 5.21
C ILE A 140 -14.13 5.66 4.38
N GLU A 141 -14.97 6.47 5.02
CA GLU A 141 -15.94 7.30 4.33
C GLU A 141 -15.25 8.57 3.79
N LEU A 142 -15.59 8.95 2.56
CA LEU A 142 -14.97 10.08 1.88
C LEU A 142 -15.78 11.38 1.98
#